data_4674e6c0fc30a2e8c58b53fdb07071b1
#
_entry.id   4674e6c0fc30a2e8c58b53fdb07071b1
#
_cell.length_a   1.000
_cell.length_b   1.000
_cell.length_c   1.000
_cell.angle_alpha   90.00
_cell.angle_beta   90.00
_cell.angle_gamma   90.00
#
_symmetry.space_group_name_H-M   'P 1'
#
loop_
_entity.id
_entity.type
_entity.pdbx_description
1 polymer ?
#
loop_
_entity_poly.entity_id
_entity_poly.type
_entity_poly.pdbx_seq_one_letter_code
_entity_poly.pdbx_strand_id
1 'polypeptide(L)'
;MNKIFLITVVALGVGLASCENEIDPGQNSLVKMSNEWWAQIYVPDGSGGLTDIGQGYQHLLTSNTASGTSDSLFVDDFDGLLELKAKVACNVNDLTFTTNGVAVLERYTDGTVVIGNGKIFPDAGKSSSGVKVDSIYFEAEFDWDPGQIYVLAGHGRTGFAEDEH
;
A
#
# COMPACT_ATOMS: atom_id res chain seq x y z
N MET A 1 -42.75 0.85 -45.27
CA MET A 1 -41.50 0.95 -44.49
C MET A 1 -40.43 0.20 -45.27
N ASN A 2 -39.40 0.91 -45.74
CA ASN A 2 -38.41 0.33 -46.63
C ASN A 2 -37.52 -0.65 -45.84
N LYS A 3 -37.29 -1.85 -46.41
CA LYS A 3 -36.43 -2.88 -45.80
C LYS A 3 -35.02 -2.35 -45.45
N ILE A 4 -34.55 -1.37 -46.22
CA ILE A 4 -33.27 -0.67 -45.96
C ILE A 4 -33.30 0.11 -44.64
N PHE A 5 -34.40 0.78 -44.31
CA PHE A 5 -34.53 1.53 -43.05
C PHE A 5 -34.53 0.60 -41.84
N LEU A 6 -35.14 -0.58 -41.95
CA LEU A 6 -35.15 -1.57 -40.89
C LEU A 6 -33.75 -2.15 -40.64
N ILE A 7 -32.98 -2.41 -41.71
CA ILE A 7 -31.60 -2.91 -41.60
C ILE A 7 -30.69 -1.87 -40.96
N THR A 8 -30.87 -0.58 -41.28
CA THR A 8 -30.05 0.50 -40.68
C THR A 8 -30.31 0.66 -39.16
N VAL A 9 -31.58 0.53 -38.74
CA VAL A 9 -31.94 0.61 -37.31
C VAL A 9 -31.40 -0.58 -36.53
N VAL A 10 -31.41 -1.79 -37.11
CA VAL A 10 -30.84 -2.99 -36.48
C VAL A 10 -29.32 -2.89 -36.39
N ALA A 11 -28.62 -2.39 -37.42
CA ALA A 11 -27.17 -2.19 -37.40
C ALA A 11 -26.73 -1.14 -36.38
N LEU A 12 -27.51 -0.07 -36.16
CA LEU A 12 -27.25 0.95 -35.14
C LEU A 12 -27.44 0.39 -33.70
N GLY A 13 -28.38 -0.52 -33.50
CA GLY A 13 -28.65 -1.14 -32.20
C GLY A 13 -27.58 -2.12 -31.74
N VAL A 14 -26.89 -2.78 -32.67
CA VAL A 14 -25.82 -3.73 -32.34
C VAL A 14 -24.50 -3.02 -31.96
N GLY A 15 -24.30 -1.79 -32.47
CA GLY A 15 -23.09 -1.00 -32.17
C GLY A 15 -23.04 -0.43 -30.76
N LEU A 16 -24.14 -0.45 -29.99
CA LEU A 16 -24.22 0.07 -28.63
C LEU A 16 -24.08 -1.01 -27.55
N ALA A 17 -23.97 -2.28 -27.92
CA ALA A 17 -23.56 -3.33 -27.03
C ALA A 17 -22.02 -3.31 -26.91
N SER A 18 -21.45 -2.20 -26.42
CA SER A 18 -20.12 -2.18 -25.86
C SER A 18 -20.20 -3.07 -24.62
N CYS A 19 -19.62 -4.25 -24.70
CA CYS A 19 -19.34 -5.03 -23.51
C CYS A 19 -18.43 -4.17 -22.62
N GLU A 20 -18.96 -3.57 -21.58
CA GLU A 20 -18.18 -3.28 -20.41
C GLU A 20 -17.71 -4.64 -19.87
N ASN A 21 -16.59 -5.14 -20.37
CA ASN A 21 -15.82 -6.06 -19.60
C ASN A 21 -15.39 -5.23 -18.37
N GLU A 22 -16.07 -5.42 -17.24
CA GLU A 22 -15.44 -5.08 -15.96
C GLU A 22 -14.07 -5.71 -16.02
N ILE A 23 -13.04 -4.88 -16.09
CA ILE A 23 -11.66 -5.35 -15.91
C ILE A 23 -11.66 -5.84 -14.48
N ASP A 24 -11.79 -7.15 -14.30
CA ASP A 24 -11.45 -7.80 -13.04
C ASP A 24 -10.04 -7.27 -12.69
N PRO A 25 -9.85 -6.49 -11.60
CA PRO A 25 -8.56 -5.85 -11.27
C PRO A 25 -7.49 -6.89 -10.93
N GLY A 26 -7.50 -7.99 -11.64
CA GLY A 26 -6.60 -9.11 -11.55
C GLY A 26 -6.81 -9.81 -10.21
N GLN A 27 -6.92 -11.10 -10.24
CA GLN A 27 -6.94 -11.95 -9.05
C GLN A 27 -5.55 -11.97 -8.38
N ASN A 28 -5.00 -10.77 -8.09
CA ASN A 28 -3.83 -10.69 -7.24
C ASN A 28 -4.28 -11.00 -5.82
N SER A 29 -3.82 -12.11 -5.28
CA SER A 29 -4.10 -12.51 -3.90
C SER A 29 -3.70 -11.45 -2.86
N LEU A 30 -2.83 -10.51 -3.24
CA LEU A 30 -2.34 -9.40 -2.41
C LEU A 30 -3.13 -8.09 -2.58
N VAL A 31 -4.20 -8.06 -3.38
CA VAL A 31 -4.95 -6.82 -3.65
C VAL A 31 -5.37 -6.07 -2.37
N LYS A 32 -5.72 -6.80 -1.31
CA LYS A 32 -6.10 -6.23 -0.01
C LYS A 32 -4.92 -5.65 0.79
N MET A 33 -3.69 -5.94 0.37
CA MET A 33 -2.47 -5.48 1.04
C MET A 33 -1.63 -4.57 0.15
N SER A 34 -2.02 -4.37 -1.10
CA SER A 34 -1.32 -3.52 -2.07
C SER A 34 -2.02 -2.16 -2.15
N ASN A 35 -1.36 -1.12 -1.67
CA ASN A 35 -1.91 0.23 -1.66
C ASN A 35 -0.79 1.27 -1.56
N GLU A 36 -1.11 2.51 -1.91
CA GLU A 36 -0.31 3.68 -1.58
C GLU A 36 -0.82 4.30 -0.26
N TRP A 37 0.10 4.80 0.54
CA TRP A 37 -0.17 5.30 1.88
C TRP A 37 0.47 6.66 2.09
N TRP A 38 -0.15 7.47 2.91
CA TRP A 38 0.45 8.61 3.58
C TRP A 38 0.78 8.20 5.02
N ALA A 39 2.06 8.04 5.34
CA ALA A 39 2.53 7.58 6.64
C ALA A 39 3.40 8.64 7.33
N GLN A 40 3.25 8.77 8.63
CA GLN A 40 4.15 9.54 9.49
C GLN A 40 5.12 8.60 10.21
N ILE A 41 6.27 9.13 10.59
CA ILE A 41 7.34 8.37 11.24
C ILE A 41 7.43 8.82 12.70
N TYR A 42 7.45 7.83 13.58
CA TYR A 42 7.53 8.02 15.02
C TYR A 42 8.70 7.23 15.59
N VAL A 43 9.15 7.64 16.77
CA VAL A 43 10.09 6.89 17.60
C VAL A 43 9.51 6.66 18.99
N PRO A 44 9.80 5.53 19.67
CA PRO A 44 9.41 5.32 21.06
C PRO A 44 9.98 6.41 21.97
N ASP A 45 9.14 6.96 22.86
CA ASP A 45 9.51 8.04 23.78
C ASP A 45 10.15 7.54 25.10
N GLY A 46 10.33 6.22 25.24
CA GLY A 46 10.86 5.58 26.45
C GLY A 46 9.87 5.47 27.61
N SER A 47 8.68 6.04 27.50
CA SER A 47 7.60 5.97 28.51
C SER A 47 6.43 5.08 28.09
N GLY A 48 6.56 4.42 26.93
CA GLY A 48 5.53 3.59 26.30
C GLY A 48 4.66 4.34 25.30
N GLY A 49 4.99 5.59 25.00
CA GLY A 49 4.38 6.41 23.94
C GLY A 49 5.25 6.48 22.69
N LEU A 50 4.76 7.22 21.70
CA LEU A 50 5.43 7.51 20.43
C LEU A 50 5.57 9.02 20.26
N THR A 51 6.74 9.46 19.80
CA THR A 51 7.01 10.86 19.42
C THR A 51 7.13 10.94 17.89
N ASP A 52 6.36 11.81 17.26
CA ASP A 52 6.52 12.15 15.85
C ASP A 52 7.88 12.81 15.63
N ILE A 53 8.64 12.36 14.64
CA ILE A 53 9.93 12.96 14.29
C ILE A 53 9.79 14.31 13.55
N GLY A 54 8.56 14.73 13.24
CA GLY A 54 8.27 16.07 12.70
C GLY A 54 8.55 16.24 11.20
N GLN A 55 8.63 15.16 10.44
CA GLN A 55 8.89 15.20 9.00
C GLN A 55 7.61 15.23 8.14
N GLY A 56 6.43 15.26 8.79
CA GLY A 56 5.14 15.19 8.10
C GLY A 56 4.87 13.84 7.46
N TYR A 57 3.89 13.83 6.57
CA TYR A 57 3.54 12.60 5.86
C TYR A 57 4.57 12.24 4.78
N GLN A 58 4.94 10.97 4.75
CA GLN A 58 5.82 10.37 3.75
C GLN A 58 5.00 9.44 2.85
N HIS A 59 5.33 9.40 1.57
CA HIS A 59 4.70 8.48 0.62
C HIS A 59 5.25 7.07 0.85
N LEU A 60 4.38 6.09 0.96
CA LEU A 60 4.72 4.69 1.18
C LEU A 60 3.88 3.81 0.24
N LEU A 61 4.44 2.72 -0.22
CA LEU A 61 3.79 1.72 -1.06
C LEU A 61 3.91 0.34 -0.43
N THR A 62 2.83 -0.41 -0.44
CA THR A 62 2.87 -1.85 -0.32
C THR A 62 2.46 -2.48 -1.64
N SER A 63 3.24 -3.43 -2.16
CA SER A 63 3.00 -4.01 -3.49
C SER A 63 3.37 -5.48 -3.56
N ASN A 64 2.82 -6.17 -4.57
CA ASN A 64 3.17 -7.55 -4.83
C ASN A 64 4.61 -7.70 -5.31
N THR A 65 5.19 -8.85 -5.05
CA THR A 65 6.50 -9.23 -5.61
C THR A 65 6.36 -9.76 -7.03
N ALA A 66 7.45 -9.79 -7.79
CA ALA A 66 7.47 -10.33 -9.15
C ALA A 66 7.07 -11.82 -9.23
N SER A 67 7.19 -12.57 -8.14
CA SER A 67 6.75 -13.96 -8.06
C SER A 67 5.21 -14.11 -8.07
N GLY A 68 4.47 -13.04 -7.75
CA GLY A 68 3.00 -13.06 -7.71
C GLY A 68 2.40 -13.97 -6.63
N THR A 69 3.21 -14.40 -5.65
CA THR A 69 2.76 -15.25 -4.55
C THR A 69 2.03 -14.45 -3.48
N SER A 70 1.17 -15.12 -2.70
CA SER A 70 0.37 -14.49 -1.63
C SER A 70 1.08 -14.41 -0.28
N ASP A 71 2.36 -14.79 -0.24
CA ASP A 71 3.15 -14.96 1.00
C ASP A 71 4.21 -13.89 1.21
N SER A 72 4.35 -12.97 0.26
CA SER A 72 5.34 -11.91 0.35
C SER A 72 4.94 -10.67 -0.43
N LEU A 73 5.27 -9.49 0.12
CA LEU A 73 5.07 -8.19 -0.50
C LEU A 73 6.33 -7.32 -0.37
N PHE A 74 6.39 -6.23 -1.12
CA PHE A 74 7.34 -5.15 -0.90
C PHE A 74 6.71 -4.05 -0.06
N VAL A 75 7.51 -3.49 0.84
CA VAL A 75 7.28 -2.20 1.50
C VAL A 75 8.32 -1.24 0.94
N ASP A 76 7.91 -0.06 0.46
CA ASP A 76 8.74 0.86 -0.33
C ASP A 76 8.36 2.32 -0.02
N ASP A 77 9.31 3.14 0.42
CA ASP A 77 9.12 4.58 0.67
C ASP A 77 9.60 5.47 -0.49
N PHE A 78 9.81 4.88 -1.67
CA PHE A 78 10.25 5.57 -2.89
C PHE A 78 11.58 6.31 -2.76
N ASP A 79 12.57 5.70 -2.07
CA ASP A 79 13.84 6.37 -1.78
C ASP A 79 13.63 7.65 -0.93
N GLY A 80 12.67 7.54 -0.02
CA GLY A 80 12.24 8.64 0.85
C GLY A 80 13.16 8.83 2.06
N LEU A 81 12.59 9.28 3.19
CA LEU A 81 13.37 9.63 4.39
C LEU A 81 14.13 8.46 5.01
N LEU A 82 13.57 7.24 4.93
CA LEU A 82 14.21 6.05 5.50
C LEU A 82 14.94 5.20 4.44
N GLU A 83 14.86 5.61 3.15
CA GLU A 83 15.44 4.86 2.03
C GLU A 83 15.02 3.38 2.05
N LEU A 84 13.73 3.13 2.38
CA LEU A 84 13.20 1.81 2.67
C LEU A 84 12.63 1.14 1.41
N LYS A 85 13.22 0.03 0.99
CA LYS A 85 12.58 -0.91 0.06
C LYS A 85 12.92 -2.34 0.42
N ALA A 86 12.03 -3.02 1.10
CA ALA A 86 12.27 -4.36 1.62
C ALA A 86 11.19 -5.36 1.21
N LYS A 87 11.61 -6.60 0.95
CA LYS A 87 10.69 -7.72 0.78
C LYS A 87 10.39 -8.35 2.12
N VAL A 88 9.12 -8.45 2.47
CA VAL A 88 8.64 -9.03 3.74
C VAL A 88 7.72 -10.22 3.49
N ALA A 89 7.67 -11.16 4.43
CA ALA A 89 6.63 -12.19 4.47
C ALA A 89 5.29 -11.56 4.85
N CYS A 90 4.18 -12.06 4.33
CA CYS A 90 2.86 -11.57 4.67
C CYS A 90 1.82 -12.68 4.81
N ASN A 91 0.74 -12.37 5.55
CA ASN A 91 -0.45 -13.20 5.67
C ASN A 91 -1.67 -12.36 5.22
N VAL A 92 -2.23 -12.70 4.07
CA VAL A 92 -3.36 -11.98 3.47
C VAL A 92 -4.69 -12.16 4.22
N ASN A 93 -4.82 -13.21 5.04
CA ASN A 93 -6.04 -13.43 5.82
C ASN A 93 -6.08 -12.51 7.05
N ASP A 94 -4.92 -12.30 7.68
CA ASP A 94 -4.77 -11.48 8.89
C ASP A 94 -4.33 -10.05 8.57
N LEU A 95 -3.99 -9.77 7.30
CA LEU A 95 -3.45 -8.51 6.79
C LEU A 95 -2.18 -8.07 7.55
N THR A 96 -1.30 -9.03 7.86
CA THR A 96 -0.06 -8.82 8.59
C THR A 96 1.16 -9.05 7.71
N PHE A 97 2.27 -8.38 8.04
CA PHE A 97 3.55 -8.57 7.36
C PHE A 97 4.73 -8.36 8.30
N THR A 98 5.84 -9.05 8.02
CA THR A 98 7.02 -9.03 8.89
C THR A 98 8.22 -9.67 8.19
N THR A 99 9.43 -9.37 8.67
CA THR A 99 10.63 -10.14 8.34
C THR A 99 10.88 -11.31 9.31
N ASN A 100 9.94 -11.59 10.23
CA ASN A 100 10.07 -12.61 11.27
C ASN A 100 11.32 -12.44 12.16
N GLY A 101 11.73 -11.20 12.42
CA GLY A 101 12.90 -10.87 13.22
C GLY A 101 14.25 -11.13 12.51
N VAL A 102 14.22 -11.43 11.21
CA VAL A 102 15.43 -11.62 10.40
C VAL A 102 15.70 -10.35 9.62
N ALA A 103 16.93 -9.86 9.64
CA ALA A 103 17.36 -8.74 8.81
C ALA A 103 17.29 -9.14 7.32
N VAL A 104 16.60 -8.34 6.52
CA VAL A 104 16.49 -8.52 5.08
C VAL A 104 17.19 -7.38 4.35
N LEU A 105 17.62 -7.63 3.12
CA LEU A 105 18.29 -6.62 2.31
C LEU A 105 17.34 -5.45 2.04
N GLU A 106 17.79 -4.26 2.38
CA GLU A 106 17.22 -3.00 1.96
C GLU A 106 17.78 -2.67 0.56
N ARG A 107 16.94 -2.23 -0.38
CA ARG A 107 17.26 -2.18 -1.82
C ARG A 107 17.82 -0.85 -2.29
N TYR A 108 17.70 0.22 -1.51
CA TYR A 108 18.24 1.54 -1.89
C TYR A 108 19.69 1.71 -1.44
N THR A 109 20.01 1.26 -0.23
CA THR A 109 21.33 1.47 0.40
C THR A 109 22.24 0.24 0.40
N ASP A 110 21.74 -0.94 -0.02
CA ASP A 110 22.37 -2.25 0.19
C ASP A 110 22.60 -2.59 1.67
N GLY A 111 21.97 -1.84 2.59
CA GLY A 111 21.90 -2.13 4.02
C GLY A 111 20.90 -3.22 4.35
N THR A 112 20.58 -3.35 5.62
CA THR A 112 19.57 -4.31 6.08
C THR A 112 18.55 -3.67 7.01
N VAL A 113 17.33 -4.23 6.99
CA VAL A 113 16.22 -3.80 7.83
C VAL A 113 15.50 -5.00 8.44
N VAL A 114 15.07 -4.86 9.69
CA VAL A 114 14.12 -5.77 10.34
C VAL A 114 12.77 -5.07 10.42
N ILE A 115 11.73 -5.69 9.86
CA ILE A 115 10.35 -5.18 9.94
C ILE A 115 9.53 -6.10 10.84
N GLY A 116 8.87 -5.51 11.84
CA GLY A 116 8.01 -6.17 12.80
C GLY A 116 6.64 -5.53 12.91
N ASN A 117 5.70 -6.25 13.50
CA ASN A 117 4.36 -5.78 13.86
C ASN A 117 3.56 -5.15 12.70
N GLY A 118 3.93 -5.46 11.44
CA GLY A 118 3.29 -4.92 10.26
C GLY A 118 1.84 -5.38 10.14
N LYS A 119 0.92 -4.41 9.97
CA LYS A 119 -0.51 -4.68 9.85
C LYS A 119 -1.25 -3.60 9.09
N ILE A 120 -2.21 -4.04 8.26
CA ILE A 120 -3.20 -3.18 7.62
C ILE A 120 -4.52 -3.35 8.36
N PHE A 121 -5.18 -2.24 8.67
CA PHE A 121 -6.46 -2.19 9.37
C PHE A 121 -7.51 -1.65 8.39
N PRO A 122 -8.40 -2.50 7.87
CA PRO A 122 -9.42 -2.06 6.94
C PRO A 122 -10.32 -0.98 7.55
N ASP A 123 -10.59 0.06 6.77
CA ASP A 123 -11.51 1.13 7.14
C ASP A 123 -11.16 1.90 8.44
N ALA A 124 -9.94 1.79 8.93
CA ALA A 124 -9.55 2.37 10.23
C ALA A 124 -8.96 3.78 10.13
N GLY A 125 -8.64 4.23 8.92
CA GLY A 125 -8.10 5.56 8.63
C GLY A 125 -9.14 6.54 8.11
N LYS A 126 -8.72 7.81 8.03
CA LYS A 126 -9.43 8.88 7.34
C LYS A 126 -8.43 9.72 6.57
N SER A 127 -8.78 10.06 5.31
CA SER A 127 -8.03 11.04 4.53
C SER A 127 -8.24 12.47 5.06
N SER A 128 -7.50 13.43 4.52
CA SER A 128 -7.63 14.86 4.88
C SER A 128 -9.03 15.40 4.63
N SER A 129 -9.72 14.97 3.58
CA SER A 129 -11.12 15.32 3.29
C SER A 129 -12.14 14.57 4.15
N GLY A 130 -11.68 13.59 4.97
CA GLY A 130 -12.53 12.80 5.87
C GLY A 130 -13.09 11.52 5.24
N VAL A 131 -12.64 11.14 4.05
CA VAL A 131 -13.00 9.87 3.42
C VAL A 131 -12.45 8.72 4.26
N LYS A 132 -13.27 7.71 4.48
CA LYS A 132 -12.87 6.49 5.20
C LYS A 132 -11.98 5.63 4.32
N VAL A 133 -10.80 5.30 4.81
CA VAL A 133 -9.76 4.53 4.12
C VAL A 133 -9.14 3.51 5.08
N ASP A 134 -8.35 2.58 4.55
CA ASP A 134 -7.56 1.68 5.38
C ASP A 134 -6.44 2.45 6.10
N SER A 135 -5.90 1.87 7.18
CA SER A 135 -4.70 2.37 7.80
C SER A 135 -3.61 1.29 7.84
N ILE A 136 -2.36 1.74 7.97
CA ILE A 136 -1.17 0.89 8.04
C ILE A 136 -0.36 1.22 9.28
N TYR A 137 0.28 0.20 9.86
CA TYR A 137 1.23 0.31 10.96
C TYR A 137 2.33 -0.72 10.77
N PHE A 138 3.57 -0.37 11.03
CA PHE A 138 4.67 -1.32 11.22
C PHE A 138 5.84 -0.67 11.95
N GLU A 139 6.75 -1.50 12.42
CA GLU A 139 8.00 -1.14 13.07
C GLU A 139 9.17 -1.54 12.18
N ALA A 140 10.20 -0.71 12.12
CA ALA A 140 11.42 -0.96 11.35
C ALA A 140 12.67 -0.62 12.18
N GLU A 141 13.67 -1.49 12.15
CA GLU A 141 15.00 -1.26 12.69
C GLU A 141 16.02 -1.43 11.56
N PHE A 142 16.84 -0.42 11.36
CA PHE A 142 17.84 -0.38 10.28
C PHE A 142 19.25 -0.61 10.83
N ASP A 143 20.12 -1.22 10.04
CA ASP A 143 21.51 -1.47 10.42
C ASP A 143 22.36 -0.20 10.54
N TRP A 144 21.94 0.89 9.91
CA TRP A 144 22.59 2.21 10.04
C TRP A 144 22.25 2.94 11.35
N ASP A 145 21.19 2.52 12.07
CA ASP A 145 20.81 3.05 13.39
C ASP A 145 20.37 1.92 14.33
N PRO A 146 21.31 1.04 14.73
CA PRO A 146 20.99 -0.17 15.47
C PRO A 146 20.46 0.15 16.87
N GLY A 147 19.36 -0.51 17.22
CA GLY A 147 18.66 -0.33 18.50
C GLY A 147 17.59 0.76 18.48
N GLN A 148 17.50 1.57 17.41
CA GLN A 148 16.41 2.51 17.23
C GLN A 148 15.29 1.86 16.44
N ILE A 149 14.09 1.87 17.01
CA ILE A 149 12.86 1.45 16.31
C ILE A 149 12.20 2.68 15.71
N TYR A 150 11.95 2.62 14.43
CA TYR A 150 11.11 3.57 13.70
C TYR A 150 9.71 2.96 13.51
N VAL A 151 8.68 3.70 13.90
CA VAL A 151 7.28 3.30 13.72
C VAL A 151 6.70 4.10 12.57
N LEU A 152 6.21 3.41 11.56
CA LEU A 152 5.49 4.03 10.46
C LEU A 152 4.00 3.73 10.63
N ALA A 153 3.21 4.80 10.70
CA ALA A 153 1.77 4.71 10.85
C ALA A 153 1.07 5.75 9.96
N GLY A 154 -0.02 5.33 9.32
CA GLY A 154 -0.69 6.21 8.37
C GLY A 154 -1.99 5.67 7.82
N HIS A 155 -2.47 6.32 6.76
CA HIS A 155 -3.73 6.00 6.10
C HIS A 155 -3.56 5.83 4.60
N GLY A 156 -4.49 5.12 3.97
CA GLY A 156 -4.53 4.91 2.52
C GLY A 156 -4.66 6.23 1.76
N ARG A 157 -3.87 6.37 0.69
CA ARG A 157 -3.96 7.49 -0.24
C ARG A 157 -5.21 7.33 -1.11
N THR A 158 -6.00 8.38 -1.27
CA THR A 158 -7.21 8.35 -2.09
C THR A 158 -6.94 8.69 -3.56
N GLY A 159 -5.82 9.36 -3.85
CA GLY A 159 -5.50 9.90 -5.17
C GLY A 159 -6.28 11.18 -5.54
N PHE A 160 -7.08 11.73 -4.63
CA PHE A 160 -7.73 13.03 -4.82
C PHE A 160 -6.79 14.15 -4.40
N ALA A 161 -6.77 15.24 -5.18
CA ALA A 161 -5.85 16.36 -4.95
C ALA A 161 -6.02 17.03 -3.57
N GLU A 162 -7.23 17.03 -3.02
CA GLU A 162 -7.54 17.57 -1.68
C GLU A 162 -7.02 16.70 -0.53
N ASP A 163 -6.61 15.46 -0.80
CA ASP A 163 -6.09 14.51 0.18
C ASP A 163 -4.57 14.31 0.10
N GLU A 164 -3.91 15.00 -0.82
CA GLU A 164 -2.44 14.98 -0.93
C GLU A 164 -1.78 15.77 0.23
N HIS A 165 -0.57 15.33 0.67
CA HIS A 165 0.19 15.92 1.78
C HIS A 165 1.51 16.53 1.33
#